data_349e1d2da60a51fc4dcdae1e85428775
#
_entry.id   349e1d2da60a51fc4dcdae1e85428775
#
_cell.length_a   1.000
_cell.length_b   1.000
_cell.length_c   1.000
_cell.angle_alpha   90.00
_cell.angle_beta   90.00
_cell.angle_gamma   90.00
#
_symmetry.space_group_name_H-M   'P 1'
#
loop_
_entity.id
_entity.type
_entity.pdbx_description
1 polymer ?
#
loop_
_entity_poly.entity_id
_entity_poly.type
_entity_poly.pdbx_seq_one_letter_code
_entity_poly.pdbx_strand_id
1 'polypeptide(L)'
;NLTTRRYTPTDVRRFIDNGSFVFCLNVKDKFGDNGITVATIIHKDGVQANIDSYLLSCRILGRGIEIAFMQHLLNHLYAEGITDVSAVFIPTKKNEQTVGFYDKVGFKLIEEMDDGVKKYSLKLRQKLIIKEYYKFIE
;
A
#
# COMPACT_ATOMS: atom_id res chain seq x y z
N ASN A 1 -6.80 -3.40 7.06
CA ASN A 1 -7.22 -3.45 5.66
C ASN A 1 -7.85 -2.11 5.26
N LEU A 2 -7.28 -1.46 4.27
CA LEU A 2 -7.77 -0.18 3.75
C LEU A 2 -8.97 -0.35 2.80
N THR A 3 -9.24 -1.58 2.38
CA THR A 3 -10.45 -1.98 1.69
C THR A 3 -11.07 -3.17 2.42
N THR A 4 -12.26 -3.58 1.97
CA THR A 4 -12.93 -4.75 2.55
C THR A 4 -12.69 -6.03 1.75
N ARG A 5 -11.85 -5.94 0.72
CA ARG A 5 -11.60 -7.04 -0.21
C ARG A 5 -10.82 -8.16 0.45
N ARG A 6 -11.24 -9.39 0.20
CA ARG A 6 -10.59 -10.60 0.68
C ARG A 6 -10.42 -11.58 -0.46
N TYR A 7 -9.25 -12.22 -0.50
CA TYR A 7 -8.90 -13.11 -1.60
C TYR A 7 -8.44 -14.48 -1.10
N THR A 8 -8.73 -15.50 -1.87
CA THR A 8 -8.21 -16.85 -1.66
C THR A 8 -6.78 -16.95 -2.21
N PRO A 9 -6.00 -17.97 -1.80
CA PRO A 9 -4.69 -18.23 -2.41
C PRO A 9 -4.77 -18.39 -3.94
N THR A 10 -5.85 -18.98 -4.45
CA THR A 10 -6.07 -19.13 -5.90
C THR A 10 -6.23 -17.76 -6.58
N ASP A 11 -6.98 -16.85 -5.95
CA ASP A 11 -7.14 -15.49 -6.48
C ASP A 11 -5.79 -14.77 -6.57
N VAL A 12 -4.98 -14.85 -5.51
CA VAL A 12 -3.66 -14.22 -5.45
C VAL A 12 -2.75 -14.78 -6.54
N ARG A 13 -2.74 -16.10 -6.73
CA ARG A 13 -1.96 -16.73 -7.79
C ARG A 13 -2.37 -16.22 -9.18
N ARG A 14 -3.66 -16.09 -9.41
CA ARG A 14 -4.19 -15.56 -10.68
C ARG A 14 -3.72 -14.13 -10.92
N PHE A 15 -3.72 -13.29 -9.88
CA PHE A 15 -3.23 -11.91 -9.99
C PHE A 15 -1.75 -11.89 -10.38
N ILE A 16 -0.92 -12.72 -9.75
CA ILE A 16 0.50 -12.82 -10.07
C ILE A 16 0.69 -13.29 -11.52
N ASP A 17 -0.05 -14.30 -11.94
CA ASP A 17 0.05 -14.85 -13.31
C ASP A 17 -0.38 -13.80 -14.36
N ASN A 18 -1.25 -12.87 -14.01
CA ASN A 18 -1.70 -11.78 -14.87
C ASN A 18 -0.82 -10.53 -14.80
N GLY A 19 0.32 -10.60 -14.10
CA GLY A 19 1.29 -9.50 -14.04
C GLY A 19 1.08 -8.50 -12.92
N SER A 20 0.17 -8.76 -11.99
CA SER A 20 -0.01 -7.91 -10.80
C SER A 20 1.15 -8.11 -9.83
N PHE A 21 1.43 -7.05 -9.06
CA PHE A 21 2.44 -7.11 -8.00
C PHE A 21 1.80 -7.54 -6.69
N VAL A 22 2.43 -8.51 -6.01
CA VAL A 22 2.05 -8.91 -4.66
C VAL A 22 3.28 -8.75 -3.78
N PHE A 23 3.18 -7.92 -2.76
CA PHE A 23 4.27 -7.64 -1.85
C PHE A 23 3.88 -7.96 -0.41
N CYS A 24 4.84 -8.47 0.34
CA CYS A 24 4.71 -8.66 1.77
C CYS A 24 5.90 -8.02 2.47
N LEU A 25 5.65 -7.47 3.66
CA LEU A 25 6.68 -6.90 4.50
C LEU A 25 6.83 -7.73 5.78
N ASN A 26 8.05 -8.17 6.04
CA ASN A 26 8.44 -8.76 7.32
C ASN A 26 9.29 -7.73 8.05
N VAL A 27 8.88 -7.34 9.27
CA VAL A 27 9.58 -6.34 10.06
C VAL A 27 10.40 -7.02 11.14
N LYS A 28 11.70 -6.73 11.13
CA LYS A 28 12.64 -7.14 12.19
C LYS A 28 13.20 -5.89 12.87
N ASP A 29 13.29 -5.93 14.17
CA ASP A 29 13.90 -4.86 14.97
C ASP A 29 14.76 -5.47 16.09
N LYS A 30 15.32 -4.62 16.95
CA LYS A 30 16.18 -5.07 18.05
C LYS A 30 15.45 -5.95 19.09
N PHE A 31 14.13 -5.99 19.06
CA PHE A 31 13.31 -6.79 19.98
C PHE A 31 12.85 -8.12 19.37
N GLY A 32 13.13 -8.35 18.08
CA GLY A 32 12.84 -9.60 17.41
C GLY A 32 12.18 -9.45 16.05
N ASP A 33 11.65 -10.57 15.56
CA ASP A 33 10.97 -10.70 14.29
C ASP A 33 9.46 -10.58 14.51
N ASN A 34 8.83 -9.60 13.89
CA ASN A 34 7.38 -9.38 13.98
C ASN A 34 6.58 -10.19 12.95
N GLY A 35 7.26 -10.97 12.11
CA GLY A 35 6.63 -11.71 11.03
C GLY A 35 6.10 -10.82 9.92
N ILE A 36 5.18 -11.34 9.11
CA ILE A 36 4.56 -10.58 8.03
C ILE A 36 3.59 -9.57 8.64
N THR A 37 3.85 -8.28 8.42
CA THR A 37 3.10 -7.17 9.01
C THR A 37 2.33 -6.34 8.00
N VAL A 38 2.72 -6.40 6.73
CA VAL A 38 2.01 -5.74 5.62
C VAL A 38 1.91 -6.71 4.46
N ALA A 39 0.76 -6.71 3.80
CA ALA A 39 0.58 -7.40 2.53
C ALA A 39 -0.22 -6.50 1.59
N THR A 40 0.17 -6.43 0.33
CA THR A 40 -0.50 -5.57 -0.65
C THR A 40 -0.56 -6.24 -2.01
N ILE A 41 -1.64 -5.93 -2.74
CA ILE A 41 -1.83 -6.35 -4.12
C ILE A 41 -1.98 -5.08 -4.95
N ILE A 42 -1.18 -4.97 -6.00
CA ILE A 42 -1.17 -3.82 -6.90
C ILE A 42 -1.35 -4.31 -8.32
N HIS A 43 -2.40 -3.86 -9.00
CA HIS A 43 -2.65 -4.19 -10.39
C HIS A 43 -2.01 -3.15 -11.30
N LYS A 44 -1.37 -3.63 -12.37
CA LYS A 44 -0.69 -2.78 -13.35
C LYS A 44 -1.45 -2.81 -14.67
N ASP A 45 -1.63 -1.64 -15.29
CA ASP A 45 -2.18 -1.49 -16.63
C ASP A 45 -1.40 -0.38 -17.35
N GLY A 46 -0.46 -0.78 -18.23
CA GLY A 46 0.40 0.16 -18.92
C GLY A 46 1.27 0.95 -17.94
N VAL A 47 1.12 2.28 -17.93
CA VAL A 47 1.85 3.18 -17.02
C VAL A 47 1.04 3.51 -15.76
N GLN A 48 -0.12 2.89 -15.60
CA GLN A 48 -0.99 3.09 -14.45
C GLN A 48 -0.98 1.87 -13.54
N ALA A 49 -1.11 2.11 -12.24
CA ALA A 49 -1.25 1.05 -11.25
C ALA A 49 -2.39 1.38 -10.29
N ASN A 50 -3.04 0.35 -9.79
CA ASN A 50 -4.11 0.47 -8.80
C ASN A 50 -3.77 -0.39 -7.59
N ILE A 51 -3.79 0.24 -6.40
CA ILE A 51 -3.62 -0.50 -5.15
C ILE A 51 -4.95 -1.15 -4.82
N ASP A 52 -5.04 -2.45 -5.04
CA ASP A 52 -6.24 -3.23 -4.78
C ASP A 52 -6.49 -3.37 -3.28
N SER A 53 -5.43 -3.75 -2.55
CA SER A 53 -5.53 -3.98 -1.11
C SER A 53 -4.21 -3.65 -0.42
N TYR A 54 -4.31 -3.16 0.81
CA TYR A 54 -3.17 -2.85 1.67
C TYR A 54 -3.54 -3.26 3.09
N LEU A 55 -3.02 -4.42 3.49
CA LEU A 55 -3.31 -5.04 4.78
C LEU A 55 -2.21 -4.70 5.77
N LEU A 56 -2.60 -4.22 6.94
CA LEU A 56 -1.68 -3.79 8.00
C LEU A 56 -1.93 -4.57 9.27
N SER A 57 -0.86 -5.04 9.90
CA SER A 57 -0.93 -5.58 11.24
C SER A 57 -1.04 -4.45 12.26
N CYS A 58 -1.91 -4.61 13.25
CA CYS A 58 -2.04 -3.64 14.34
C CYS A 58 -0.72 -3.44 15.11
N ARG A 59 0.19 -4.40 15.04
CA ARG A 59 1.49 -4.36 15.75
C ARG A 59 2.40 -3.24 15.26
N ILE A 60 2.22 -2.79 14.01
CA ILE A 60 3.11 -1.77 13.41
C ILE A 60 2.43 -0.42 13.18
N LEU A 61 1.11 -0.34 13.39
CA LEU A 61 0.37 0.91 13.17
C LEU A 61 0.90 2.01 14.08
N GLY A 62 1.08 3.21 13.51
CA GLY A 62 1.56 4.38 14.23
C GLY A 62 3.07 4.46 14.38
N ARG A 63 3.83 3.46 13.92
CA ARG A 63 5.30 3.45 13.97
C ARG A 63 5.96 4.10 12.76
N GLY A 64 5.18 4.49 11.76
CA GLY A 64 5.68 5.07 10.52
C GLY A 64 6.18 4.04 9.51
N ILE A 65 6.25 2.77 9.87
CA ILE A 65 6.73 1.68 8.99
C ILE A 65 5.79 1.53 7.80
N GLU A 66 4.48 1.62 8.03
CA GLU A 66 3.47 1.50 6.99
C GLU A 66 3.61 2.59 5.91
N ILE A 67 3.98 3.78 6.30
CA ILE A 67 4.22 4.90 5.39
C ILE A 67 5.53 4.66 4.61
N ALA A 68 6.60 4.29 5.30
CA ALA A 68 7.90 4.02 4.68
C ALA A 68 7.81 2.87 3.67
N PHE A 69 7.07 1.81 4.00
CA PHE A 69 6.88 0.70 3.08
C PHE A 69 6.11 1.12 1.83
N MET A 70 5.04 1.89 1.98
CA MET A 70 4.31 2.43 0.82
C MET A 70 5.23 3.29 -0.04
N GLN A 71 6.07 4.14 0.55
CA GLN A 71 7.03 4.94 -0.20
C GLN A 71 8.02 4.05 -0.96
N HIS A 72 8.49 2.97 -0.34
CA HIS A 72 9.36 2.00 -0.98
C HIS A 72 8.67 1.34 -2.19
N LEU A 73 7.40 0.94 -2.03
CA LEU A 73 6.60 0.35 -3.11
C LEU A 73 6.40 1.34 -4.25
N LEU A 74 6.11 2.60 -3.95
CA LEU A 74 5.93 3.64 -4.95
C LEU A 74 7.22 3.88 -5.74
N ASN A 75 8.39 3.83 -5.07
CA ASN A 75 9.68 3.91 -5.73
C ASN A 75 9.90 2.71 -6.67
N HIS A 76 9.49 1.52 -6.25
CA HIS A 76 9.56 0.33 -7.09
C HIS A 76 8.68 0.50 -8.34
N LEU A 77 7.45 0.96 -8.17
CA LEU A 77 6.53 1.22 -9.28
C LEU A 77 7.09 2.27 -10.24
N TYR A 78 7.69 3.34 -9.69
CA TYR A 78 8.33 4.37 -10.50
C TYR A 78 9.46 3.80 -11.36
N ALA A 79 10.29 2.93 -10.78
CA ALA A 79 11.37 2.25 -11.51
C ALA A 79 10.83 1.33 -12.61
N GLU A 80 9.62 0.80 -12.44
CA GLU A 80 8.94 -0.03 -13.45
C GLU A 80 8.21 0.79 -14.52
N GLY A 81 8.30 2.11 -14.49
CA GLY A 81 7.70 3.00 -15.48
C GLY A 81 6.27 3.43 -15.18
N ILE A 82 5.77 3.15 -13.99
CA ILE A 82 4.43 3.60 -13.57
C ILE A 82 4.47 5.10 -13.29
N THR A 83 3.51 5.83 -13.86
CA THR A 83 3.39 7.29 -13.69
C THR A 83 2.20 7.68 -12.83
N ASP A 84 1.17 6.86 -12.78
CA ASP A 84 -0.07 7.16 -12.06
C ASP A 84 -0.48 5.99 -11.20
N VAL A 85 -0.77 6.27 -9.92
CA VAL A 85 -1.22 5.26 -8.97
C VAL A 85 -2.56 5.69 -8.40
N SER A 86 -3.53 4.80 -8.41
CA SER A 86 -4.84 5.01 -7.80
C SER A 86 -5.01 4.10 -6.58
N ALA A 87 -5.81 4.55 -5.64
CA ALA A 87 -6.11 3.82 -4.42
C ALA A 87 -7.51 4.16 -3.93
N VAL A 88 -8.10 3.25 -3.17
CA VAL A 88 -9.43 3.45 -2.57
C VAL A 88 -9.34 3.10 -1.10
N PHE A 89 -9.93 3.96 -0.27
CA PHE A 89 -10.14 3.68 1.14
C PHE A 89 -11.62 3.41 1.38
N ILE A 90 -11.94 2.24 1.91
CA ILE A 90 -13.31 1.85 2.25
C ILE A 90 -13.40 1.80 3.78
N PRO A 91 -14.14 2.75 4.41
CA PRO A 91 -14.18 2.84 5.87
C PRO A 91 -14.95 1.68 6.49
N THR A 92 -14.43 1.19 7.60
CA THR A 92 -15.09 0.21 8.45
C THR A 92 -14.82 0.58 9.91
N LYS A 93 -15.53 -0.03 10.85
CA LYS A 93 -15.26 0.16 12.28
C LYS A 93 -13.85 -0.33 12.66
N LYS A 94 -13.29 -1.26 11.88
CA LYS A 94 -11.98 -1.86 12.19
C LYS A 94 -10.80 -1.10 11.60
N ASN A 95 -11.02 -0.18 10.66
CA ASN A 95 -9.93 0.54 9.98
C ASN A 95 -9.92 2.05 10.21
N GLU A 96 -10.65 2.54 11.20
CA GLU A 96 -10.70 3.98 11.52
C GLU A 96 -9.32 4.58 11.75
N GLN A 97 -8.39 3.80 12.31
CA GLN A 97 -7.02 4.26 12.57
C GLN A 97 -6.23 4.58 11.31
N THR A 98 -6.67 4.07 10.16
CA THR A 98 -5.94 4.22 8.90
C THR A 98 -6.63 5.21 7.94
N VAL A 99 -7.63 5.93 8.39
CA VAL A 99 -8.43 6.85 7.55
C VAL A 99 -7.59 7.90 6.83
N GLY A 100 -6.51 8.38 7.43
CA GLY A 100 -5.62 9.38 6.85
C GLY A 100 -4.37 8.81 6.19
N PHE A 101 -4.29 7.50 6.00
CA PHE A 101 -3.05 6.86 5.54
C PHE A 101 -2.59 7.38 4.19
N TYR A 102 -3.45 7.37 3.18
CA TYR A 102 -3.08 7.82 1.84
C TYR A 102 -2.74 9.31 1.81
N ASP A 103 -3.44 10.13 2.60
CA ASP A 103 -3.12 11.56 2.72
C ASP A 103 -1.70 11.76 3.26
N LYS A 104 -1.31 11.00 4.27
CA LYS A 104 0.04 11.07 4.87
C LYS A 104 1.15 10.67 3.92
N VAL A 105 0.87 9.74 3.01
CA VAL A 105 1.84 9.30 2.00
C VAL A 105 1.99 10.34 0.90
N GLY A 106 0.98 11.17 0.67
CA GLY A 106 1.01 12.21 -0.34
C GLY A 106 0.03 12.01 -1.49
N PHE A 107 -0.88 11.04 -1.38
CA PHE A 107 -1.94 10.88 -2.37
C PHE A 107 -2.93 12.05 -2.27
N LYS A 108 -3.48 12.41 -3.43
CA LYS A 108 -4.50 13.45 -3.53
C LYS A 108 -5.89 12.82 -3.49
N LEU A 109 -6.76 13.33 -2.64
CA LEU A 109 -8.16 12.93 -2.60
C LEU A 109 -8.85 13.44 -3.87
N ILE A 110 -9.41 12.52 -4.66
CA ILE A 110 -10.11 12.83 -5.91
C ILE A 110 -11.62 12.92 -5.68
N GLU A 111 -12.16 12.00 -4.90
CA GLU A 111 -13.58 11.90 -4.67
C GLU A 111 -13.86 11.29 -3.29
N GLU A 112 -14.85 11.82 -2.59
CA GLU A 112 -15.37 11.23 -1.37
C GLU A 112 -16.86 10.99 -1.55
N MET A 113 -17.29 9.74 -1.39
CA MET A 113 -18.68 9.34 -1.56
C MET A 113 -19.47 9.51 -0.27
N ASP A 114 -20.81 9.53 -0.36
CA ASP A 114 -21.70 9.71 0.78
C ASP A 114 -21.52 8.62 1.85
N ASP A 115 -21.12 7.41 1.45
CA ASP A 115 -20.85 6.30 2.36
C ASP A 115 -19.47 6.35 3.01
N GLY A 116 -18.69 7.40 2.73
CA GLY A 116 -17.34 7.58 3.27
C GLY A 116 -16.23 6.96 2.47
N VAL A 117 -16.51 6.27 1.36
CA VAL A 117 -15.49 5.73 0.47
C VAL A 117 -14.70 6.88 -0.15
N LYS A 118 -13.38 6.79 -0.10
CA LYS A 118 -12.47 7.83 -0.62
C LYS A 118 -11.63 7.25 -1.74
N LYS A 119 -11.56 7.99 -2.85
CA LYS A 119 -10.73 7.66 -4.00
C LYS A 119 -9.54 8.60 -4.06
N TYR A 120 -8.35 8.03 -4.23
CA TYR A 120 -7.09 8.76 -4.23
C TYR A 120 -6.31 8.53 -5.50
N SER A 121 -5.46 9.50 -5.84
CA SER A 121 -4.54 9.41 -6.96
C SER A 121 -3.20 10.02 -6.59
N LEU A 122 -2.12 9.44 -7.12
CA LEU A 122 -0.77 9.98 -6.96
C LEU A 122 -0.06 9.88 -8.30
N LYS A 123 0.57 10.98 -8.71
CA LYS A 123 1.45 11.00 -9.88
C LYS A 123 2.89 10.81 -9.45
N LEU A 124 3.55 9.81 -10.04
CA LEU A 124 4.94 9.50 -9.74
C LEU A 124 5.83 10.24 -10.75
N ARG A 125 6.44 11.34 -10.31
CA ARG A 125 7.31 12.18 -11.14
C ARG A 125 8.78 12.06 -10.77
N GLN A 126 9.06 11.55 -9.56
CA GLN A 126 10.41 11.42 -9.04
C GLN A 126 10.43 10.37 -7.93
N LYS A 127 11.61 9.89 -7.61
CA LYS A 127 11.82 8.97 -6.50
C LYS A 127 11.51 9.65 -5.18
N LEU A 128 10.77 8.97 -4.31
CA LEU A 128 10.42 9.47 -2.98
C LEU A 128 11.57 9.24 -1.99
N ILE A 129 11.73 10.17 -1.05
CA ILE A 129 12.73 10.08 0.00
C ILE A 129 12.14 9.28 1.16
N ILE A 130 12.83 8.20 1.55
CA ILE A 130 12.46 7.38 2.70
C ILE A 130 13.38 7.75 3.86
N LYS A 131 12.82 7.81 5.08
CA LYS A 131 13.59 8.16 6.28
C LYS A 131 14.75 7.18 6.47
N GLU A 132 15.93 7.69 6.85
CA GLU A 132 17.19 6.95 6.92
C GLU A 132 17.18 5.76 7.88
N TYR A 133 16.39 5.82 8.95
CA TYR A 133 16.37 4.74 9.93
C TYR A 133 15.56 3.51 9.50
N TYR A 134 14.95 3.55 8.32
CA TYR A 134 14.34 2.37 7.70
C TYR A 134 15.26 1.81 6.62
N LYS A 135 15.51 0.53 6.69
CA LYS A 135 16.30 -0.19 5.68
C LYS A 135 15.46 -1.31 5.10
N PHE A 136 15.30 -1.31 3.78
CA PHE A 136 14.59 -2.35 3.06
C PHE A 136 15.59 -3.31 2.43
N ILE A 137 15.40 -4.60 2.70
CA ILE A 137 16.22 -5.68 2.17
C ILE A 137 15.29 -6.55 1.32
N GLU A 138 15.60 -6.65 0.05
CA GLU A 138 14.81 -7.46 -0.90
C GLU A 138 15.36 -8.87 -1.04
#